data_61c6902cdde2aaf5dd5b48cc5afd57cf
#
_entry.id   61c6902cdde2aaf5dd5b48cc5afd57cf
#
_cell.length_a   1.000
_cell.length_b   1.000
_cell.length_c   1.000
_cell.angle_alpha   90.00
_cell.angle_beta   90.00
_cell.angle_gamma   90.00
#
_symmetry.space_group_name_H-M   'P 1'
#
loop_
_entity.id
_entity.type
_entity.pdbx_description
1 polymer ?
#
loop_
_entity_poly.entity_id
_entity_poly.type
_entity_poly.pdbx_seq_one_letter_code
_entity_poly.pdbx_strand_id
1 'polypeptide(L)'
;MGTGLTYELLTGDYDQISYSNLRGIRLDLAQALKPAQENHIRWLCRPVFRDWLKVESLRRPELAPAFAMLEPWSDKWIAPGMESPDPLKEINAFRAEVALGVRSPQEIAARRGRDYDEVVDEIAEAKTKAESKGLGFGDIFTAPGGLDAKK
;
A
#
# COMPACT_ATOMS: atom_id res chain seq x y z
N MET A 1 -27.00 -6.22 -12.82
CA MET A 1 -25.79 -5.59 -12.26
C MET A 1 -24.61 -6.07 -13.08
N GLY A 2 -23.86 -5.17 -13.72
CA GLY A 2 -22.63 -5.55 -14.43
C GLY A 2 -21.52 -5.90 -13.43
N THR A 3 -20.57 -6.70 -13.86
CA THR A 3 -19.41 -7.11 -13.02
C THR A 3 -18.48 -5.96 -12.65
N GLY A 4 -18.66 -4.77 -13.23
CA GLY A 4 -17.74 -3.62 -13.07
C GLY A 4 -16.40 -3.82 -13.79
N LEU A 5 -16.27 -4.90 -14.55
CA LEU A 5 -15.07 -5.19 -15.35
C LEU A 5 -15.29 -4.73 -16.80
N THR A 6 -14.22 -4.20 -17.42
CA THR A 6 -14.26 -3.84 -18.85
C THR A 6 -14.17 -5.09 -19.72
N TYR A 7 -14.52 -4.96 -21.01
CA TYR A 7 -14.47 -6.06 -21.97
C TYR A 7 -13.08 -6.70 -22.03
N GLU A 8 -12.05 -5.89 -22.06
CA GLU A 8 -10.66 -6.30 -22.17
C GLU A 8 -10.20 -7.13 -20.97
N LEU A 9 -10.65 -6.74 -19.76
CA LEU A 9 -10.35 -7.49 -18.54
C LEU A 9 -11.08 -8.85 -18.49
N LEU A 10 -12.26 -8.94 -19.11
CA LEU A 10 -13.02 -10.17 -19.17
C LEU A 10 -12.51 -11.15 -20.23
N THR A 11 -12.09 -10.63 -21.38
CA THR A 11 -11.70 -11.45 -22.54
C THR A 11 -10.20 -11.66 -22.65
N GLY A 12 -9.40 -10.78 -22.05
CA GLY A 12 -7.93 -10.76 -22.24
C GLY A 12 -7.51 -10.28 -23.64
N ASP A 13 -8.43 -9.68 -24.39
CA ASP A 13 -8.17 -9.16 -25.73
C ASP A 13 -7.65 -7.71 -25.64
N TYR A 14 -6.36 -7.55 -25.89
CA TYR A 14 -5.64 -6.28 -25.84
C TYR A 14 -5.10 -5.85 -27.21
N ASP A 15 -5.46 -6.53 -28.31
CA ASP A 15 -4.81 -6.38 -29.63
C ASP A 15 -4.91 -4.97 -30.24
N GLN A 16 -5.92 -4.18 -29.85
CA GLN A 16 -6.14 -2.84 -30.40
C GLN A 16 -6.08 -1.72 -29.34
N ILE A 17 -5.55 -2.01 -28.16
CA ILE A 17 -5.55 -1.04 -27.06
C ILE A 17 -4.32 -0.18 -27.08
N SER A 18 -4.50 1.15 -27.14
CA SER A 18 -3.41 2.10 -26.90
C SER A 18 -2.97 2.08 -25.43
N TYR A 19 -1.71 2.44 -25.17
CA TYR A 19 -1.17 2.56 -23.80
C TYR A 19 -2.03 3.47 -22.91
N SER A 20 -2.56 4.57 -23.44
CA SER A 20 -3.43 5.48 -22.71
C SER A 20 -4.76 4.83 -22.31
N ASN A 21 -5.35 4.03 -23.17
CA ASN A 21 -6.57 3.29 -22.87
C ASN A 21 -6.32 2.21 -21.83
N LEU A 22 -5.22 1.45 -21.94
CA LEU A 22 -4.84 0.46 -20.93
C LEU A 22 -4.64 1.09 -19.54
N ARG A 23 -4.06 2.30 -19.49
CA ARG A 23 -3.93 3.07 -18.25
C ARG A 23 -5.31 3.43 -17.66
N GLY A 24 -6.24 3.91 -18.50
CA GLY A 24 -7.62 4.20 -18.09
C GLY A 24 -8.31 2.97 -17.52
N ILE A 25 -8.27 1.85 -18.22
CA ILE A 25 -8.86 0.56 -17.79
C ILE A 25 -8.33 0.12 -16.42
N ARG A 26 -7.02 0.24 -16.18
CA ARG A 26 -6.42 -0.12 -14.88
C ARG A 26 -6.85 0.81 -13.74
N LEU A 27 -7.00 2.11 -14.02
CA LEU A 27 -7.51 3.07 -13.04
C LEU A 27 -8.97 2.81 -12.70
N ASP A 28 -9.80 2.53 -13.69
CA ASP A 28 -11.20 2.18 -13.49
C ASP A 28 -11.36 0.88 -12.70
N LEU A 29 -10.54 -0.13 -13.00
CA LEU A 29 -10.51 -1.37 -12.25
C LEU A 29 -10.11 -1.13 -10.78
N ALA A 30 -9.08 -0.32 -10.52
CA ALA A 30 -8.66 0.01 -9.17
C ALA A 30 -9.79 0.69 -8.38
N GLN A 31 -10.53 1.59 -9.01
CA GLN A 31 -11.71 2.23 -8.39
C GLN A 31 -12.85 1.24 -8.16
N ALA A 32 -13.12 0.36 -9.11
CA ALA A 32 -14.19 -0.64 -9.00
C ALA A 32 -13.89 -1.69 -7.92
N LEU A 33 -12.62 -2.05 -7.71
CA LEU A 33 -12.21 -3.02 -6.70
C LEU A 33 -12.23 -2.46 -5.27
N LYS A 34 -12.06 -1.16 -5.09
CA LYS A 34 -11.98 -0.54 -3.77
C LYS A 34 -13.19 -0.83 -2.87
N PRO A 35 -14.44 -0.66 -3.31
CA PRO A 35 -15.60 -1.02 -2.49
C PRO A 35 -15.66 -2.53 -2.17
N ALA A 36 -15.22 -3.38 -3.09
CA ALA A 36 -15.18 -4.83 -2.87
C ALA A 36 -14.14 -5.19 -1.79
N GLN A 37 -12.96 -4.58 -1.82
CA GLN A 37 -11.94 -4.74 -0.77
C GLN A 37 -12.43 -4.25 0.59
N GLU A 38 -13.06 -3.08 0.65
CA GLU A 38 -13.64 -2.52 1.88
C GLU A 38 -14.73 -3.43 2.46
N ASN A 39 -15.61 -3.96 1.61
CA ASN A 39 -16.64 -4.92 2.03
C ASN A 39 -16.03 -6.22 2.53
N HIS A 40 -14.99 -6.75 1.85
CA HIS A 40 -14.31 -7.96 2.28
C HIS A 40 -13.64 -7.79 3.66
N ILE A 41 -12.97 -6.66 3.87
CA ILE A 41 -12.39 -6.33 5.17
C ILE A 41 -13.49 -6.22 6.23
N ARG A 42 -14.58 -5.50 5.93
CA ARG A 42 -15.66 -5.24 6.89
C ARG A 42 -16.41 -6.50 7.30
N TRP A 43 -16.75 -7.35 6.35
CA TRP A 43 -17.67 -8.47 6.56
C TRP A 43 -16.97 -9.80 6.81
N LEU A 44 -15.71 -9.94 6.44
CA LEU A 44 -14.96 -11.18 6.62
C LEU A 44 -13.74 -10.98 7.52
N CYS A 45 -12.77 -10.13 7.12
CA CYS A 45 -11.49 -10.07 7.82
C CYS A 45 -11.63 -9.62 9.27
N ARG A 46 -12.35 -8.53 9.52
CA ARG A 46 -12.54 -7.99 10.87
C ARG A 46 -13.27 -8.93 11.82
N PRO A 47 -14.44 -9.49 11.48
CA PRO A 47 -15.11 -10.43 12.36
C PRO A 47 -14.26 -11.65 12.70
N VAL A 48 -13.63 -12.25 11.68
CA VAL A 48 -12.76 -13.42 11.87
C VAL A 48 -11.57 -13.09 12.78
N PHE A 49 -10.92 -11.96 12.56
CA PHE A 49 -9.79 -11.54 13.39
C PHE A 49 -10.21 -11.28 14.85
N ARG A 50 -11.35 -10.63 15.06
CA ARG A 50 -11.88 -10.39 16.42
C ARG A 50 -12.23 -11.68 17.14
N ASP A 51 -12.88 -12.60 16.46
CA ASP A 51 -13.24 -13.90 17.06
C ASP A 51 -11.98 -14.73 17.37
N TRP A 52 -11.01 -14.73 16.46
CA TRP A 52 -9.71 -15.34 16.69
C TRP A 52 -9.00 -14.72 17.91
N LEU A 53 -8.90 -13.39 17.97
CA LEU A 53 -8.23 -12.69 19.07
C LEU A 53 -8.94 -12.93 20.41
N LYS A 54 -10.28 -12.99 20.41
CA LYS A 54 -11.07 -13.34 21.59
C LYS A 54 -10.72 -14.73 22.11
N VAL A 55 -10.67 -15.71 21.23
CA VAL A 55 -10.34 -17.10 21.61
C VAL A 55 -8.88 -17.21 22.05
N GLU A 56 -7.97 -16.56 21.32
CA GLU A 56 -6.56 -16.62 21.63
C GLU A 56 -6.18 -15.87 22.92
N SER A 57 -6.90 -14.80 23.26
CA SER A 57 -6.72 -14.09 24.54
C SER A 57 -7.07 -14.93 25.77
N LEU A 58 -7.90 -15.97 25.61
CA LEU A 58 -8.17 -16.93 26.68
C LEU A 58 -7.04 -17.94 26.87
N ARG A 59 -6.28 -18.23 25.80
CA ARG A 59 -5.12 -19.13 25.82
C ARG A 59 -3.82 -18.42 26.20
N ARG A 60 -3.72 -17.15 25.80
CA ARG A 60 -2.55 -16.30 25.97
C ARG A 60 -2.97 -15.01 26.67
N PRO A 61 -2.86 -14.96 28.01
CA PRO A 61 -3.28 -13.77 28.79
C PRO A 61 -2.61 -12.47 28.36
N GLU A 62 -1.42 -12.54 27.78
CA GLU A 62 -0.70 -11.38 27.24
C GLU A 62 -1.42 -10.68 26.08
N LEU A 63 -2.36 -11.37 25.41
CA LEU A 63 -3.19 -10.80 24.34
C LEU A 63 -4.50 -10.15 24.84
N ALA A 64 -4.85 -10.36 26.09
CA ALA A 64 -6.08 -9.81 26.68
C ALA A 64 -6.13 -8.27 26.61
N PRO A 65 -5.04 -7.50 26.85
CA PRO A 65 -5.06 -6.07 26.69
C PRO A 65 -5.30 -5.64 25.23
N ALA A 66 -4.72 -6.34 24.26
CA ALA A 66 -4.95 -6.07 22.84
C ALA A 66 -6.40 -6.29 22.44
N PHE A 67 -7.05 -7.35 22.95
CA PHE A 67 -8.46 -7.58 22.74
C PHE A 67 -9.35 -6.53 23.41
N ALA A 68 -9.00 -6.09 24.61
CA ALA A 68 -9.74 -5.04 25.35
C ALA A 68 -9.65 -3.65 24.66
N MET A 69 -8.52 -3.39 24.01
CA MET A 69 -8.30 -2.16 23.23
C MET A 69 -8.92 -2.18 21.84
N LEU A 70 -9.40 -3.33 21.38
CA LEU A 70 -10.09 -3.47 20.10
C LEU A 70 -11.48 -2.86 20.17
N GLU A 71 -11.52 -1.53 20.23
CA GLU A 71 -12.75 -0.79 19.96
C GLU A 71 -13.29 -1.18 18.56
N PRO A 72 -14.62 -1.17 18.35
CA PRO A 72 -15.16 -1.36 17.03
C PRO A 72 -14.48 -0.38 16.06
N TRP A 73 -13.75 -0.91 15.06
CA TRP A 73 -13.11 -0.11 14.01
C TRP A 73 -11.74 0.53 14.34
N SER A 74 -11.09 0.20 15.44
CA SER A 74 -9.73 0.69 15.76
C SER A 74 -8.62 -0.02 14.99
N ASP A 75 -8.92 -1.19 14.42
CA ASP A 75 -7.99 -1.99 13.62
C ASP A 75 -7.74 -1.36 12.24
N LYS A 76 -6.47 -1.22 11.87
CA LYS A 76 -6.05 -0.72 10.56
C LYS A 76 -5.86 -1.91 9.62
N TRP A 77 -6.56 -1.88 8.49
CA TRP A 77 -6.43 -2.86 7.42
C TRP A 77 -5.90 -2.18 6.16
N ILE A 78 -4.87 -2.74 5.58
CA ILE A 78 -4.26 -2.25 4.36
C ILE A 78 -4.57 -3.26 3.26
N ALA A 79 -5.44 -2.85 2.32
CA ALA A 79 -5.75 -3.66 1.16
C ALA A 79 -4.56 -3.71 0.19
N PRO A 80 -4.39 -4.80 -0.59
CA PRO A 80 -3.38 -4.85 -1.63
C PRO A 80 -3.48 -3.66 -2.59
N GLY A 81 -2.35 -3.00 -2.81
CA GLY A 81 -2.26 -1.91 -3.79
C GLY A 81 -2.20 -2.44 -5.22
N MET A 82 -2.57 -1.59 -6.18
CA MET A 82 -2.35 -1.88 -7.59
C MET A 82 -1.14 -1.08 -8.09
N GLU A 83 -0.30 -1.74 -8.89
CA GLU A 83 0.84 -1.09 -9.52
C GLU A 83 0.38 -0.05 -10.55
N SER A 84 1.07 1.09 -10.56
CA SER A 84 0.83 2.14 -11.53
C SER A 84 1.35 1.73 -12.91
N PRO A 85 0.61 2.01 -13.99
CA PRO A 85 1.10 1.83 -15.36
C PRO A 85 2.28 2.76 -15.71
N ASP A 86 2.46 3.88 -14.98
CA ASP A 86 3.54 4.85 -15.17
C ASP A 86 4.18 5.18 -13.82
N PRO A 87 5.11 4.35 -13.32
CA PRO A 87 5.69 4.51 -11.99
C PRO A 87 6.46 5.82 -11.82
N LEU A 88 7.14 6.30 -12.87
CA LEU A 88 7.95 7.52 -12.78
C LEU A 88 7.08 8.77 -12.59
N LYS A 89 6.00 8.89 -13.37
CA LYS A 89 5.07 10.00 -13.21
C LYS A 89 4.37 9.97 -11.88
N GLU A 90 4.01 8.79 -11.41
CA GLU A 90 3.38 8.62 -10.10
C GLU A 90 4.32 9.02 -8.95
N ILE A 91 5.59 8.58 -8.98
CA ILE A 91 6.58 8.94 -7.98
C ILE A 91 6.81 10.46 -7.95
N ASN A 92 6.91 11.10 -9.11
CA ASN A 92 7.08 12.55 -9.18
C ASN A 92 5.85 13.30 -8.65
N ALA A 93 4.64 12.82 -8.95
CA ALA A 93 3.42 13.38 -8.39
C ALA A 93 3.39 13.23 -6.86
N PHE A 94 3.71 12.06 -6.31
CA PHE A 94 3.77 11.83 -4.87
C PHE A 94 4.82 12.73 -4.19
N ARG A 95 6.00 12.90 -4.79
CA ARG A 95 7.02 13.83 -4.25
C ARG A 95 6.48 15.26 -4.16
N ALA A 96 5.78 15.73 -5.20
CA ALA A 96 5.17 17.05 -5.19
C ALA A 96 4.05 17.17 -4.13
N GLU A 97 3.19 16.18 -4.01
CA GLU A 97 2.10 16.16 -3.01
C GLU A 97 2.62 16.14 -1.57
N VAL A 98 3.68 15.37 -1.29
CA VAL A 98 4.34 15.37 0.03
C VAL A 98 5.02 16.70 0.30
N ALA A 99 5.73 17.28 -0.70
CA ALA A 99 6.40 18.57 -0.55
C ALA A 99 5.42 19.73 -0.28
N LEU A 100 4.21 19.63 -0.81
CA LEU A 100 3.11 20.57 -0.55
C LEU A 100 2.34 20.30 0.74
N GLY A 101 2.66 19.21 1.46
CA GLY A 101 1.92 18.81 2.66
C GLY A 101 0.49 18.31 2.41
N VAL A 102 0.15 18.00 1.16
CA VAL A 102 -1.19 17.53 0.77
C VAL A 102 -1.38 16.04 1.05
N ARG A 103 -0.27 15.29 1.07
CA ARG A 103 -0.29 13.84 1.31
C ARG A 103 0.84 13.43 2.25
N SER A 104 0.56 12.45 3.11
CA SER A 104 1.56 11.87 3.99
C SER A 104 2.31 10.70 3.35
N PRO A 105 3.56 10.40 3.77
CA PRO A 105 4.26 9.18 3.37
C PRO A 105 3.50 7.90 3.72
N GLN A 106 2.76 7.91 4.83
CA GLN A 106 1.92 6.79 5.28
C GLN A 106 0.81 6.47 4.25
N GLU A 107 0.17 7.50 3.70
CA GLU A 107 -0.84 7.30 2.65
C GLU A 107 -0.25 6.73 1.36
N ILE A 108 0.99 7.09 1.03
CA ILE A 108 1.69 6.56 -0.15
C ILE A 108 2.02 5.09 0.05
N ALA A 109 2.52 4.71 1.23
CA ALA A 109 2.77 3.32 1.58
C ALA A 109 1.48 2.49 1.54
N ALA A 110 0.39 3.00 2.13
CA ALA A 110 -0.91 2.35 2.16
C ALA A 110 -1.50 2.14 0.74
N ARG A 111 -1.29 3.08 -0.20
CA ARG A 111 -1.70 2.88 -1.62
C ARG A 111 -0.99 1.72 -2.28
N ARG A 112 0.22 1.39 -1.84
CA ARG A 112 1.00 0.23 -2.30
C ARG A 112 0.72 -1.04 -1.50
N GLY A 113 -0.25 -1.00 -0.58
CA GLY A 113 -0.62 -2.13 0.26
C GLY A 113 0.41 -2.43 1.35
N ARG A 114 1.18 -1.41 1.79
CA ARG A 114 2.22 -1.56 2.80
C ARG A 114 1.97 -0.65 4.01
N ASP A 115 2.38 -1.09 5.19
CA ASP A 115 2.48 -0.22 6.36
C ASP A 115 3.74 0.62 6.28
N TYR A 116 3.65 1.91 6.64
CA TYR A 116 4.79 2.83 6.55
C TYR A 116 5.87 2.52 7.58
N ASP A 117 5.47 2.17 8.80
CA ASP A 117 6.41 1.90 9.89
C ASP A 117 7.20 0.62 9.58
N GLU A 118 6.54 -0.43 9.06
CA GLU A 118 7.22 -1.63 8.55
C GLU A 118 8.21 -1.31 7.43
N VAL A 119 7.84 -0.44 6.49
CA VAL A 119 8.75 -0.02 5.40
C VAL A 119 9.98 0.70 5.93
N VAL A 120 9.80 1.58 6.93
CA VAL A 120 10.92 2.31 7.55
C VAL A 120 11.85 1.36 8.28
N ASP A 121 11.32 0.41 9.04
CA ASP A 121 12.10 -0.60 9.76
C ASP A 121 12.89 -1.48 8.78
N GLU A 122 12.29 -1.97 7.71
CA GLU A 122 12.97 -2.74 6.67
C GLU A 122 14.11 -1.95 6.02
N ILE A 123 13.91 -0.65 5.76
CA ILE A 123 14.94 0.21 5.18
C ILE A 123 16.10 0.40 6.17
N ALA A 124 15.81 0.60 7.45
CA ALA A 124 16.82 0.75 8.50
C ALA A 124 17.67 -0.53 8.66
N GLU A 125 17.02 -1.70 8.68
CA GLU A 125 17.70 -3.00 8.71
C GLU A 125 18.57 -3.21 7.46
N ALA A 126 18.01 -2.92 6.27
CA ALA A 126 18.74 -3.06 5.00
C ALA A 126 19.97 -2.16 4.98
N LYS A 127 19.87 -0.92 5.47
CA LYS A 127 20.98 0.02 5.57
C LYS A 127 22.08 -0.51 6.48
N THR A 128 21.73 -0.91 7.70
CA THR A 128 22.68 -1.48 8.68
C THR A 128 23.40 -2.71 8.10
N LYS A 129 22.66 -3.60 7.44
CA LYS A 129 23.21 -4.80 6.83
C LYS A 129 24.15 -4.48 5.66
N ALA A 130 23.86 -3.46 4.86
CA ALA A 130 24.73 -3.03 3.77
C ALA A 130 26.03 -2.40 4.30
N GLU A 131 25.94 -1.50 5.28
CA GLU A 131 27.07 -0.87 5.93
C GLU A 131 28.01 -1.90 6.56
N SER A 132 27.47 -2.94 7.20
CA SER A 132 28.27 -4.03 7.78
C SER A 132 29.06 -4.83 6.72
N LYS A 133 28.63 -4.77 5.46
CA LYS A 133 29.31 -5.42 4.30
C LYS A 133 30.14 -4.44 3.45
N GLY A 134 30.29 -3.18 3.91
CA GLY A 134 31.03 -2.15 3.18
C GLY A 134 30.29 -1.65 1.91
N LEU A 135 28.99 -1.88 1.82
CA LEU A 135 28.15 -1.38 0.72
C LEU A 135 27.51 -0.07 1.16
N GLY A 136 27.68 1.00 0.37
CA GLY A 136 26.98 2.26 0.58
C GLY A 136 25.58 2.21 -0.03
N PHE A 137 24.53 2.45 0.78
CA PHE A 137 23.24 2.87 0.27
C PHE A 137 23.31 4.38 0.04
N GLY A 138 22.90 4.85 -1.14
CA GLY A 138 22.62 6.26 -1.32
C GLY A 138 21.57 6.73 -0.33
N ASP A 139 21.66 7.99 0.10
CA ASP A 139 20.70 8.56 1.06
C ASP A 139 19.29 8.52 0.45
N ILE A 140 18.46 7.59 0.93
CA ILE A 140 17.09 7.38 0.47
C ILE A 140 16.21 8.61 0.81
N PHE A 141 16.63 9.39 1.82
CA PHE A 141 15.93 10.57 2.32
C PHE A 141 16.64 11.90 2.03
N THR A 142 17.59 11.95 1.08
CA THR A 142 18.16 13.23 0.67
C THR A 142 17.10 14.12 0.06
N ALA A 143 17.11 15.38 0.50
CA ALA A 143 16.23 16.43 0.02
C ALA A 143 16.20 16.49 -1.53
N PRO A 144 15.06 16.85 -2.16
CA PRO A 144 14.96 16.99 -3.60
C PRO A 144 15.97 18.05 -4.09
N GLY A 145 17.04 17.62 -4.72
CA GLY A 145 18.17 18.46 -5.16
C GLY A 145 19.52 17.74 -5.17
N GLY A 146 19.64 16.60 -4.51
CA GLY A 146 20.91 15.90 -4.37
C GLY A 146 21.35 15.03 -5.56
N LEU A 147 20.56 14.94 -6.63
CA LEU A 147 20.93 14.16 -7.81
C LEU A 147 21.66 14.98 -8.90
N ASP A 148 21.74 16.29 -8.77
CA ASP A 148 22.36 17.16 -9.77
C ASP A 148 23.67 17.84 -9.34
N ALA A 149 24.28 17.42 -8.24
CA ALA A 149 25.55 18.00 -7.80
C ALA A 149 26.75 17.09 -8.07
N LYS A 150 26.91 16.64 -9.31
CA LYS A 150 28.24 16.29 -9.89
C LYS A 150 28.23 16.52 -11.40
N LYS A 151 28.63 17.74 -11.80
CA LYS A 151 29.44 17.94 -12.98
C LYS A 151 30.90 17.90 -12.60
#